data_dec49cf64f09361a67c1e72d6d702d0c
#
_entry.id   dec49cf64f09361a67c1e72d6d702d0c
#
_cell.length_a   1.000
_cell.length_b   1.000
_cell.length_c   1.000
_cell.angle_alpha   90.00
_cell.angle_beta   90.00
_cell.angle_gamma   90.00
#
_symmetry.space_group_name_H-M   'P 1'
#
loop_
_entity.id
_entity.type
_entity.pdbx_description
1 polymer ?
#
loop_
_entity_poly.entity_id
_entity_poly.type
_entity_poly.pdbx_seq_one_letter_code
_entity_poly.pdbx_strand_id
1 'polypeptide(L)'
;MKALIVYDSTYGNTEKLAKAIAAALGAGATVVRVSEANAAAVGKAELLVAASPTTGGRPTEAMLRFLDDLPAGSLKNVKTAAVDTRLKAKWVKIFGYAAEKIASRLARNGGTAIAPPEGFFVGGTKGPLADQELERAAAWAKGIAAK
;
A
#
# COMPACT_ATOMS: atom_id res chain seq x y z
N MET A 1 -17.08 6.33 -0.23
CA MET A 1 -16.50 4.97 -0.24
C MET A 1 -15.67 4.76 1.01
N LYS A 2 -15.88 3.65 1.69
CA LYS A 2 -15.13 3.33 2.90
C LYS A 2 -13.79 2.70 2.54
N ALA A 3 -12.74 3.48 2.58
CA ALA A 3 -11.40 3.05 2.24
C ALA A 3 -10.52 3.00 3.47
N LEU A 4 -9.70 1.97 3.58
CA LEU A 4 -8.71 1.82 4.64
C LEU A 4 -7.33 1.73 3.99
N ILE A 5 -6.43 2.61 4.40
CA ILE A 5 -5.05 2.58 3.97
C ILE A 5 -4.20 2.10 5.15
N VAL A 6 -3.64 0.90 5.03
CA VAL A 6 -2.74 0.33 6.03
C VAL A 6 -1.31 0.48 5.52
N TYR A 7 -0.46 1.11 6.31
CA TYR A 7 0.92 1.35 5.90
C TYR A 7 1.92 0.96 6.97
N ASP A 8 3.15 0.70 6.53
CA ASP A 8 4.32 0.76 7.37
C ASP A 8 5.30 1.77 6.76
N SER A 9 6.14 2.34 7.58
CA SER A 9 7.08 3.38 7.14
C SER A 9 8.29 3.39 8.06
N THR A 10 9.49 3.41 7.46
CA THR A 10 10.74 3.45 8.23
C THR A 10 11.24 4.90 8.39
N TYR A 11 11.17 5.68 7.32
CA TYR A 11 11.70 7.05 7.31
C TYR A 11 10.63 8.12 7.07
N GLY A 12 9.36 7.73 7.03
CA GLY A 12 8.26 8.67 6.85
C GLY A 12 7.77 8.86 5.41
N ASN A 13 8.45 8.30 4.43
CA ASN A 13 8.08 8.48 3.02
C ASN A 13 6.78 7.74 2.67
N THR A 14 6.66 6.49 3.08
CA THR A 14 5.45 5.71 2.86
C THR A 14 4.27 6.28 3.63
N GLU A 15 4.52 6.83 4.81
CA GLU A 15 3.48 7.50 5.58
C GLU A 15 2.91 8.71 4.83
N LYS A 16 3.79 9.55 4.26
CA LYS A 16 3.36 10.70 3.45
C LYS A 16 2.57 10.25 2.23
N LEU A 17 3.01 9.18 1.59
CA LEU A 17 2.32 8.57 0.46
C LEU A 17 0.91 8.11 0.87
N ALA A 18 0.80 7.38 1.96
CA ALA A 18 -0.48 6.86 2.46
C ALA A 18 -1.45 8.00 2.77
N LYS A 19 -0.96 9.07 3.39
CA LYS A 19 -1.78 10.24 3.71
C LYS A 19 -2.26 10.97 2.45
N ALA A 20 -1.41 11.06 1.43
CA ALA A 20 -1.79 11.68 0.15
C ALA A 20 -2.87 10.86 -0.56
N ILE A 21 -2.75 9.55 -0.53
CA ILE A 21 -3.77 8.64 -1.10
C ILE A 21 -5.10 8.83 -0.37
N ALA A 22 -5.08 8.84 0.96
CA ALA A 22 -6.30 9.01 1.75
C ALA A 22 -6.97 10.36 1.48
N ALA A 23 -6.19 11.43 1.41
CA ALA A 23 -6.72 12.76 1.11
C ALA A 23 -7.41 12.80 -0.26
N ALA A 24 -6.84 12.14 -1.26
CA ALA A 24 -7.42 12.07 -2.59
C ALA A 24 -8.69 11.21 -2.64
N LEU A 25 -8.78 10.18 -1.80
CA LEU A 25 -9.97 9.32 -1.72
C LEU A 25 -11.12 9.97 -0.98
N GLY A 26 -10.84 10.96 -0.13
CA GLY A 26 -11.86 11.79 0.50
C GLY A 26 -12.30 11.34 1.90
N ALA A 27 -13.46 11.83 2.32
CA ALA A 27 -13.92 11.74 3.71
C ALA A 27 -14.11 10.30 4.24
N GLY A 28 -14.33 9.33 3.38
CA GLY A 28 -14.51 7.94 3.78
C GLY A 28 -13.20 7.18 3.99
N ALA A 29 -12.05 7.82 3.80
CA ALA A 29 -10.75 7.16 3.88
C ALA A 29 -10.14 7.31 5.26
N THR A 30 -9.60 6.22 5.78
CA THR A 30 -8.90 6.17 7.06
C THR A 30 -7.48 5.64 6.83
N VAL A 31 -6.50 6.23 7.52
CA VAL A 31 -5.10 5.82 7.43
C VAL A 31 -4.68 5.25 8.78
N VAL A 32 -4.13 4.04 8.79
CA VAL A 32 -3.60 3.44 10.02
C VAL A 32 -2.23 2.83 9.76
N ARG A 33 -1.35 2.95 10.73
CA ARG A 33 -0.08 2.23 10.70
C ARG A 33 -0.37 0.73 10.93
N VAL A 34 0.42 -0.11 10.30
CA VAL A 34 0.23 -1.56 10.35
C VAL A 34 0.18 -2.11 11.79
N SER A 35 0.92 -1.49 12.71
CA SER A 35 0.92 -1.90 14.14
C SER A 35 -0.42 -1.66 14.84
N GLU A 36 -1.26 -0.79 14.29
CA GLU A 36 -2.57 -0.43 14.84
C GLU A 36 -3.73 -1.00 14.04
N ALA A 37 -3.45 -1.70 12.95
CA ALA A 37 -4.48 -2.28 12.10
C ALA A 37 -5.05 -3.56 12.73
N ASN A 38 -6.35 -3.80 12.53
CA ASN A 38 -6.97 -5.04 12.97
C ASN A 38 -7.75 -5.68 11.83
N ALA A 39 -7.83 -7.01 11.88
CA ALA A 39 -8.45 -7.80 10.81
C ALA A 39 -9.94 -7.49 10.63
N ALA A 40 -10.65 -7.16 11.71
CA ALA A 40 -12.09 -6.85 11.62
C ALA A 40 -12.35 -5.59 10.80
N ALA A 41 -11.55 -4.54 11.04
CA ALA A 41 -11.68 -3.29 10.28
C ALA A 41 -11.31 -3.49 8.81
N VAL A 42 -10.28 -4.28 8.56
CA VAL A 42 -9.81 -4.59 7.20
C VAL A 42 -10.91 -5.29 6.40
N GLY A 43 -11.57 -6.27 6.98
CA GLY A 43 -12.62 -7.03 6.31
C GLY A 43 -13.90 -6.26 6.05
N LYS A 44 -14.09 -5.13 6.72
CA LYS A 44 -15.27 -4.27 6.55
C LYS A 44 -15.06 -3.14 5.54
N ALA A 45 -13.83 -2.96 5.05
CA ALA A 45 -13.54 -1.90 4.09
C ALA A 45 -14.10 -2.25 2.72
N GLU A 46 -14.51 -1.24 1.97
CA GLU A 46 -14.86 -1.39 0.57
C GLU A 46 -13.59 -1.46 -0.29
N LEU A 47 -12.57 -0.69 0.11
CA LEU A 47 -11.27 -0.65 -0.54
C LEU A 47 -10.18 -0.72 0.53
N LEU A 48 -9.24 -1.63 0.36
CA LEU A 48 -8.05 -1.73 1.19
C LEU A 48 -6.83 -1.39 0.32
N VAL A 49 -6.07 -0.38 0.73
CA VAL A 49 -4.78 -0.07 0.13
C VAL A 49 -3.70 -0.42 1.14
N ALA A 50 -2.75 -1.25 0.77
CA ALA A 50 -1.62 -1.59 1.62
C ALA A 50 -0.34 -0.97 1.05
N ALA A 51 0.42 -0.30 1.90
CA ALA A 51 1.59 0.47 1.50
C ALA A 51 2.79 0.14 2.40
N SER A 52 3.95 -0.09 1.80
CA SER A 52 5.17 -0.40 2.52
C SER A 52 6.39 0.11 1.76
N PRO A 53 7.48 0.47 2.46
CA PRO A 53 8.74 0.67 1.75
C PRO A 53 9.24 -0.66 1.21
N THR A 54 10.01 -0.59 0.11
CA THR A 54 10.74 -1.74 -0.41
C THR A 54 12.10 -1.80 0.26
N THR A 55 12.38 -2.87 0.99
CA THR A 55 13.65 -3.09 1.66
C THR A 55 14.20 -4.45 1.22
N GLY A 56 15.28 -4.44 0.46
CA GLY A 56 15.83 -5.68 -0.10
C GLY A 56 14.83 -6.40 -1.00
N GLY A 57 14.01 -5.66 -1.74
CA GLY A 57 13.00 -6.22 -2.64
C GLY A 57 11.74 -6.70 -1.92
N ARG A 58 11.57 -6.41 -0.64
CA ARG A 58 10.48 -6.95 0.18
C ARG A 58 9.76 -5.86 0.98
N PRO A 59 8.49 -6.09 1.36
CA PRO A 59 7.83 -5.25 2.35
C PRO A 59 8.56 -5.38 3.71
N THR A 60 8.25 -4.47 4.63
CA THR A 60 8.76 -4.61 6.00
C THR A 60 8.23 -5.88 6.65
N GLU A 61 8.96 -6.38 7.65
CA GLU A 61 8.53 -7.55 8.41
C GLU A 61 7.16 -7.35 9.04
N ALA A 62 6.89 -6.15 9.56
CA ALA A 62 5.60 -5.84 10.18
C ALA A 62 4.46 -5.93 9.17
N MET A 63 4.66 -5.44 7.95
CA MET A 63 3.65 -5.54 6.90
C MET A 63 3.43 -6.99 6.48
N LEU A 64 4.50 -7.74 6.29
CA LEU A 64 4.40 -9.16 5.93
C LEU A 64 3.66 -9.96 7.00
N ARG A 65 3.98 -9.71 8.27
CA ARG A 65 3.34 -10.40 9.39
C ARG A 65 1.85 -10.06 9.45
N PHE A 66 1.51 -8.80 9.28
CA PHE A 66 0.10 -8.38 9.24
C PHE A 66 -0.67 -9.10 8.15
N LEU A 67 -0.12 -9.16 6.93
CA LEU A 67 -0.77 -9.81 5.80
C LEU A 67 -0.89 -11.32 5.98
N ASP A 68 0.16 -11.95 6.51
CA ASP A 68 0.18 -13.39 6.74
C ASP A 68 -0.75 -13.81 7.89
N ASP A 69 -1.01 -12.92 8.83
CA ASP A 69 -1.90 -13.17 9.97
C ASP A 69 -3.38 -12.92 9.65
N LEU A 70 -3.69 -12.36 8.48
CA LEU A 70 -5.09 -12.18 8.09
C LEU A 70 -5.77 -13.56 7.95
N PRO A 71 -6.98 -13.72 8.53
CA PRO A 71 -7.71 -14.98 8.36
C PRO A 71 -7.97 -15.29 6.89
N ALA A 72 -7.93 -16.58 6.53
CA ALA A 72 -8.20 -17.01 5.17
C ALA A 72 -9.58 -16.51 4.72
N GLY A 73 -9.63 -15.91 3.53
CA GLY A 73 -10.88 -15.39 2.97
C GLY A 73 -11.36 -14.09 3.60
N SER A 74 -10.58 -13.47 4.49
CA SER A 74 -11.00 -12.24 5.20
C SER A 74 -11.23 -11.05 4.28
N LEU A 75 -10.67 -11.08 3.06
CA LEU A 75 -10.81 -10.00 2.09
C LEU A 75 -11.84 -10.30 0.99
N LYS A 76 -12.63 -11.33 1.18
CA LYS A 76 -13.73 -11.61 0.26
C LYS A 76 -14.64 -10.38 0.19
N ASN A 77 -14.94 -9.93 -1.03
CA ASN A 77 -15.73 -8.74 -1.30
C ASN A 77 -15.02 -7.41 -0.99
N VAL A 78 -13.71 -7.43 -0.73
CA VAL A 78 -12.91 -6.21 -0.54
C VAL A 78 -12.10 -5.95 -1.81
N LYS A 79 -12.23 -4.75 -2.35
CA LYS A 79 -11.34 -4.28 -3.43
C LYS A 79 -9.98 -3.95 -2.83
N THR A 80 -8.91 -4.31 -3.52
CA THR A 80 -7.57 -4.11 -2.98
C THR A 80 -6.64 -3.41 -3.96
N ALA A 81 -5.64 -2.72 -3.42
CA ALA A 81 -4.55 -2.16 -4.18
C ALA A 81 -3.28 -2.17 -3.31
N ALA A 82 -2.14 -2.30 -3.95
CA ALA A 82 -0.85 -2.37 -3.27
C ALA A 82 0.10 -1.32 -3.83
N VAL A 83 0.77 -0.58 -2.96
CA VAL A 83 1.76 0.42 -3.36
C VAL A 83 3.02 0.27 -2.51
N ASP A 84 4.14 0.76 -3.02
CA ASP A 84 5.38 0.82 -2.27
C ASP A 84 6.12 2.13 -2.53
N THR A 85 7.11 2.41 -1.69
CA THR A 85 8.13 3.39 -1.98
C THR A 85 9.41 2.63 -2.33
N ARG A 86 10.11 3.04 -3.38
CA ARG A 86 11.27 2.33 -3.91
C ARG A 86 12.33 3.28 -4.45
N LEU A 87 13.56 2.81 -4.44
CA LEU A 87 14.65 3.49 -5.13
C LEU A 87 14.52 3.28 -6.64
N LYS A 88 14.87 4.31 -7.41
CA LYS A 88 14.89 4.24 -8.87
C LYS A 88 16.24 3.72 -9.34
N ALA A 89 16.51 2.44 -9.09
CA ALA A 89 17.79 1.82 -9.43
C ALA A 89 17.55 0.52 -10.19
N LYS A 90 18.33 0.30 -11.27
CA LYS A 90 18.16 -0.86 -12.14
C LYS A 90 18.36 -2.20 -11.41
N TRP A 91 19.34 -2.26 -10.52
CA TRP A 91 19.65 -3.51 -9.81
C TRP A 91 18.57 -3.93 -8.83
N VAL A 92 17.72 -3.00 -8.39
CA VAL A 92 16.61 -3.31 -7.48
C VAL A 92 15.60 -4.23 -8.16
N LYS A 93 15.48 -4.17 -9.49
CA LYS A 93 14.55 -5.01 -10.24
C LYS A 93 14.83 -6.51 -10.09
N ILE A 94 16.06 -6.89 -9.80
CA ILE A 94 16.46 -8.30 -9.63
C ILE A 94 15.75 -8.93 -8.42
N PHE A 95 15.54 -8.14 -7.35
CA PHE A 95 14.95 -8.62 -6.11
C PHE A 95 13.42 -8.43 -6.06
N GLY A 96 12.85 -7.75 -7.06
CA GLY A 96 11.43 -7.40 -7.08
C GLY A 96 11.13 -6.22 -6.18
N TYR A 97 9.85 -6.02 -5.91
CA TYR A 97 9.38 -4.86 -5.15
C TYR A 97 8.31 -5.26 -4.14
N ALA A 98 8.16 -4.45 -3.10
CA ALA A 98 7.23 -4.72 -2.01
C ALA A 98 5.77 -4.78 -2.51
N ALA A 99 5.37 -3.88 -3.40
CA ALA A 99 3.97 -3.81 -3.85
C ALA A 99 3.49 -5.12 -4.48
N GLU A 100 4.33 -5.77 -5.27
CA GLU A 100 3.96 -7.04 -5.92
C GLU A 100 3.75 -8.15 -4.90
N LYS A 101 4.59 -8.20 -3.88
CA LYS A 101 4.48 -9.20 -2.81
C LYS A 101 3.27 -8.95 -1.92
N ILE A 102 2.95 -7.68 -1.67
CA ILE A 102 1.73 -7.30 -0.97
C ILE A 102 0.50 -7.73 -1.78
N ALA A 103 0.47 -7.40 -3.08
CA ALA A 103 -0.65 -7.73 -3.95
C ALA A 103 -0.93 -9.23 -3.99
N SER A 104 0.12 -10.04 -4.03
CA SER A 104 0.01 -11.49 -4.02
C SER A 104 -0.67 -11.99 -2.73
N ARG A 105 -0.31 -11.43 -1.59
CA ARG A 105 -0.91 -11.83 -0.30
C ARG A 105 -2.35 -11.37 -0.15
N LEU A 106 -2.66 -10.18 -0.65
CA LEU A 106 -4.04 -9.68 -0.65
C LEU A 106 -4.95 -10.59 -1.51
N ALA A 107 -4.47 -10.98 -2.69
CA ALA A 107 -5.20 -11.88 -3.56
C ALA A 107 -5.41 -13.26 -2.92
N ARG A 108 -4.40 -13.75 -2.21
CA ARG A 108 -4.47 -15.04 -1.50
C ARG A 108 -5.59 -15.06 -0.46
N ASN A 109 -5.87 -13.92 0.15
CA ASN A 109 -6.92 -13.79 1.16
C ASN A 109 -8.29 -13.43 0.58
N GLY A 110 -8.44 -13.50 -0.73
CA GLY A 110 -9.72 -13.29 -1.40
C GLY A 110 -9.96 -11.88 -1.92
N GLY A 111 -9.01 -10.99 -1.77
CA GLY A 111 -9.15 -9.61 -2.25
C GLY A 111 -9.22 -9.52 -3.76
N THR A 112 -9.98 -8.54 -4.25
CA THR A 112 -10.10 -8.24 -5.68
C THR A 112 -9.22 -7.05 -6.02
N ALA A 113 -8.11 -7.29 -6.70
CA ALA A 113 -7.20 -6.22 -7.11
C ALA A 113 -7.87 -5.35 -8.17
N ILE A 114 -7.91 -4.03 -7.93
CA ILE A 114 -8.54 -3.08 -8.87
C ILE A 114 -7.50 -2.28 -9.66
N ALA A 115 -6.22 -2.49 -9.39
CA ALA A 115 -5.11 -1.86 -10.12
C ALA A 115 -3.88 -2.74 -10.01
N PRO A 116 -2.95 -2.68 -10.98
CA PRO A 116 -1.64 -3.32 -10.82
C PRO A 116 -0.89 -2.73 -9.64
N PRO A 117 0.04 -3.48 -9.02
CA PRO A 117 0.90 -2.92 -7.98
C PRO A 117 1.64 -1.68 -8.49
N GLU A 118 1.72 -0.63 -7.67
CA GLU A 118 2.30 0.65 -8.09
C GLU A 118 3.45 1.04 -7.17
N GLY A 119 4.56 1.49 -7.76
CA GLY A 119 5.72 1.97 -7.02
C GLY A 119 5.85 3.48 -7.11
N PHE A 120 6.27 4.10 -6.00
CA PHE A 120 6.53 5.53 -5.93
C PHE A 120 7.98 5.74 -5.52
N PHE A 121 8.68 6.65 -6.18
CA PHE A 121 10.13 6.73 -6.09
C PHE A 121 10.61 7.65 -4.99
N VAL A 122 11.68 7.23 -4.31
CA VAL A 122 12.42 8.05 -3.37
C VAL A 122 13.80 8.35 -3.93
N GLY A 123 14.36 9.51 -3.54
CA GLY A 123 15.66 9.95 -4.05
C GLY A 123 16.84 9.22 -3.41
N GLY A 124 16.65 8.66 -2.23
CA GLY A 124 17.68 7.90 -1.52
C GLY A 124 17.02 6.99 -0.49
N THR A 125 17.81 6.19 0.22
CA THR A 125 17.31 5.24 1.22
C THR A 125 16.38 5.89 2.24
N LYS A 126 16.73 7.09 2.72
CA LYS A 126 15.93 7.81 3.71
C LYS A 126 14.95 8.80 3.07
N GLY A 127 14.91 8.88 1.77
CA GLY A 127 14.05 9.82 1.06
C GLY A 127 14.82 11.03 0.56
N PRO A 128 14.14 12.15 0.29
CA PRO A 128 12.69 12.27 0.32
C PRO A 128 12.02 11.59 -0.89
N LEU A 129 10.68 11.62 -0.91
CA LEU A 129 9.96 11.24 -2.11
C LEU A 129 10.41 12.12 -3.27
N ALA A 130 10.53 11.53 -4.46
CA ALA A 130 10.92 12.28 -5.65
C ALA A 130 9.87 13.34 -5.98
N ASP A 131 10.29 14.36 -6.73
CA ASP A 131 9.40 15.45 -7.12
C ASP A 131 8.16 14.91 -7.83
N GLN A 132 7.00 15.49 -7.51
CA GLN A 132 5.71 15.16 -8.10
C GLN A 132 5.15 13.78 -7.74
N GLU A 133 5.82 13.01 -6.89
CA GLU A 133 5.31 11.69 -6.52
C GLU A 133 4.04 11.77 -5.66
N LEU A 134 3.89 12.79 -4.81
CA LEU A 134 2.65 12.97 -4.04
C LEU A 134 1.49 13.33 -4.95
N GLU A 135 1.71 14.17 -5.97
CA GLU A 135 0.70 14.49 -6.97
C GLU A 135 0.33 13.26 -7.80
N ARG A 136 1.34 12.46 -8.16
CA ARG A 136 1.10 11.21 -8.90
C ARG A 136 0.30 10.23 -8.05
N ALA A 137 0.58 10.15 -6.76
CA ALA A 137 -0.17 9.29 -5.83
C ALA A 137 -1.63 9.74 -5.72
N ALA A 138 -1.87 11.04 -5.65
CA ALA A 138 -3.23 11.57 -5.60
C ALA A 138 -4.01 11.25 -6.89
N ALA A 139 -3.37 11.39 -8.04
CA ALA A 139 -3.97 11.06 -9.33
C ALA A 139 -4.27 9.56 -9.42
N TRP A 140 -3.33 8.72 -8.99
CA TRP A 140 -3.52 7.28 -8.94
C TRP A 140 -4.71 6.90 -8.05
N ALA A 141 -4.81 7.51 -6.87
CA ALA A 141 -5.90 7.25 -5.93
C ALA A 141 -7.26 7.61 -6.53
N LYS A 142 -7.35 8.74 -7.20
CA LYS A 142 -8.59 9.14 -7.88
C LYS A 142 -8.94 8.17 -8.99
N GLY A 143 -7.95 7.64 -9.70
CA GLY A 143 -8.16 6.65 -10.74
C GLY A 143 -8.71 5.34 -10.20
N ILE A 144 -8.21 4.84 -9.08
CA ILE A 144 -8.72 3.60 -8.49
C ILE A 144 -10.09 3.80 -7.87
N ALA A 145 -10.38 4.97 -7.34
CA ALA A 145 -11.70 5.28 -6.77
C ALA A 145 -12.81 5.24 -7.82
N ALA A 146 -12.47 5.48 -9.09
CA ALA A 146 -13.43 5.44 -10.20
C ALA A 146 -13.77 4.02 -10.66
N LYS A 147 -13.07 3.03 -10.17
CA LYS A 147 -13.29 1.62 -10.51
C LYS A 147 -14.21 0.95 -9.51
#